data_c1b9a0f633df46c1903a567ba58a3414
#
_entry.id   c1b9a0f633df46c1903a567ba58a3414
#
_cell.length_a   1.000
_cell.length_b   1.000
_cell.length_c   1.000
_cell.angle_alpha   90.00
_cell.angle_beta   90.00
_cell.angle_gamma   90.00
#
_symmetry.space_group_name_H-M   'P 1'
#
loop_
_entity.id
_entity.type
_entity.pdbx_description
1 polymer ?
#
loop_
_entity_poly.entity_id
_entity_poly.type
_entity_poly.pdbx_seq_one_letter_code
_entity_poly.pdbx_strand_id
1 'polypeptide(L)'
;MVQKRSRNEEKKEDECYGASVEDRLLIQTHVYDEEDKAIRTLTSTCEKNKIEWGILLHHKCMVLINTDIELGKEAYKNNKIVFKIDYIRPTEKPYLKYFRYENILKNRNTYYFRDIINYRNTQYTGAKKSWHAYSSSLRRFLEYMAESYKDYNENIYAKITIAELEEYILKTGNINSEKSVKNFFFYVNGFLYQKTKSEQFNRGAGELCRRMKELTSKYSANQINIYNEPEKIKKLIQIIRTKQNADRNEILLLLMLSFGMGRNALCQLKWDDLKSDNNNLEICINKMWFMLPSALSDKLKVMKEEKDQGAEYVLGSRQTKYKKELSEDSINTILKSISGYDTDEFYKKITVGNVRKSLLFHLLDNGYDLLSIMRMLDIDPKNLNNYIDKEAVLDNDWHAVKEIESTKEHPMEQFINDIIS
;
A
#
# COMPACT_ATOMS: atom_id res chain seq x y z
N MET A 1 3.41 -71.14 -18.88
CA MET A 1 4.05 -70.61 -17.66
C MET A 1 4.26 -69.11 -17.84
N VAL A 2 3.36 -68.32 -17.27
CA VAL A 2 3.44 -66.85 -17.34
C VAL A 2 3.83 -66.41 -15.94
N GLN A 3 5.04 -65.87 -15.81
CA GLN A 3 5.52 -65.26 -14.56
C GLN A 3 4.83 -63.91 -14.34
N LYS A 4 4.06 -63.82 -13.28
CA LYS A 4 3.58 -62.56 -12.72
C LYS A 4 4.76 -61.82 -12.09
N ARG A 5 5.19 -60.69 -12.69
CA ARG A 5 6.03 -59.73 -12.03
C ARG A 5 5.20 -58.91 -11.06
N SER A 6 5.44 -59.09 -9.76
CA SER A 6 4.96 -58.20 -8.72
C SER A 6 5.64 -56.84 -8.86
N ARG A 7 4.86 -55.78 -9.10
CA ARG A 7 5.32 -54.41 -8.92
C ARG A 7 5.42 -54.14 -7.43
N ASN A 8 6.59 -54.16 -6.90
CA ASN A 8 6.92 -53.49 -5.65
C ASN A 8 6.84 -51.97 -5.92
N GLU A 9 5.79 -51.32 -5.45
CA GLU A 9 5.78 -49.87 -5.26
C GLU A 9 6.76 -49.58 -4.14
N GLU A 10 7.99 -49.17 -4.50
CA GLU A 10 8.89 -48.47 -3.60
C GLU A 10 8.17 -47.20 -3.17
N LYS A 11 7.67 -47.18 -1.92
CA LYS A 11 7.42 -45.91 -1.24
C LYS A 11 8.72 -45.16 -1.19
N LYS A 12 8.88 -44.15 -2.06
CA LYS A 12 9.88 -43.11 -1.81
C LYS A 12 9.55 -42.48 -0.48
N GLU A 13 10.28 -42.87 0.56
CA GLU A 13 10.37 -42.10 1.79
C GLU A 13 10.83 -40.71 1.41
N ASP A 14 10.00 -39.68 1.66
CA ASP A 14 10.37 -38.30 1.48
C ASP A 14 11.62 -38.04 2.31
N GLU A 15 12.77 -37.88 1.68
CA GLU A 15 14.01 -37.55 2.34
C GLU A 15 13.89 -36.14 2.96
N CYS A 16 13.52 -36.10 4.23
CA CYS A 16 13.52 -34.90 5.05
C CYS A 16 14.96 -34.66 5.52
N TYR A 17 15.70 -33.78 4.85
CA TYR A 17 17.00 -33.35 5.36
C TYR A 17 16.79 -32.32 6.46
N GLY A 18 17.13 -32.69 7.71
CA GLY A 18 17.08 -31.82 8.88
C GLY A 18 18.46 -31.64 9.49
N ALA A 19 18.85 -30.40 9.76
CA ALA A 19 20.02 -30.07 10.57
C ALA A 19 19.59 -29.30 11.81
N SER A 20 19.95 -29.80 12.99
CA SER A 20 19.78 -29.08 14.26
C SER A 20 21.00 -28.21 14.52
N VAL A 21 20.78 -26.94 14.90
CA VAL A 21 21.81 -26.00 15.29
C VAL A 21 21.55 -25.59 16.74
N GLU A 22 22.43 -26.00 17.66
CA GLU A 22 22.36 -25.70 19.11
C GLU A 22 21.01 -26.15 19.76
N ASP A 23 20.40 -27.23 19.31
CA ASP A 23 19.11 -27.76 19.81
C ASP A 23 17.93 -26.74 19.86
N ARG A 24 18.12 -25.57 19.28
CA ARG A 24 17.14 -24.47 19.26
C ARG A 24 16.64 -24.09 17.89
N LEU A 25 17.30 -24.53 16.83
CA LEU A 25 16.94 -24.23 15.43
C LEU A 25 16.99 -25.50 14.60
N LEU A 26 15.88 -25.81 13.93
CA LEU A 26 15.77 -26.87 12.94
C LEU A 26 15.63 -26.27 11.54
N ILE A 27 16.41 -26.75 10.59
CA ILE A 27 16.28 -26.41 9.17
C ILE A 27 15.82 -27.66 8.43
N GLN A 28 14.68 -27.59 7.76
CA GLN A 28 14.13 -28.68 6.96
C GLN A 28 13.89 -28.26 5.51
N THR A 29 14.13 -29.20 4.60
CA THR A 29 13.89 -29.01 3.17
C THR A 29 12.74 -29.89 2.72
N HIS A 30 11.69 -29.30 2.13
CA HIS A 30 10.55 -29.98 1.56
C HIS A 30 10.32 -29.48 0.13
N VAL A 31 10.85 -30.20 -0.85
CA VAL A 31 10.85 -29.75 -2.25
C VAL A 31 9.53 -30.08 -2.97
N TYR A 32 8.93 -31.21 -2.64
CA TYR A 32 7.80 -31.78 -3.38
C TYR A 32 6.45 -31.76 -2.66
N ASP A 33 6.44 -31.44 -1.38
CA ASP A 33 5.21 -31.39 -0.59
C ASP A 33 4.35 -30.16 -0.91
N GLU A 34 3.05 -30.23 -0.60
CA GLU A 34 2.23 -29.03 -0.52
C GLU A 34 2.75 -28.12 0.60
N GLU A 35 2.82 -26.81 0.34
CA GLU A 35 3.37 -25.81 1.25
C GLU A 35 2.79 -25.91 2.67
N ASP A 36 1.46 -25.96 2.80
CA ASP A 36 0.79 -26.03 4.10
C ASP A 36 1.09 -27.36 4.84
N LYS A 37 1.29 -28.44 4.12
CA LYS A 37 1.70 -29.72 4.68
C LYS A 37 3.14 -29.65 5.21
N ALA A 38 4.05 -29.08 4.41
CA ALA A 38 5.45 -28.90 4.78
C ALA A 38 5.61 -28.02 6.04
N ILE A 39 4.85 -26.90 6.13
CA ILE A 39 4.84 -26.04 7.31
C ILE A 39 4.33 -26.78 8.55
N ARG A 40 3.25 -27.54 8.43
CA ARG A 40 2.72 -28.36 9.54
C ARG A 40 3.70 -29.43 9.98
N THR A 41 4.37 -30.11 9.05
CA THR A 41 5.38 -31.12 9.33
C THR A 41 6.56 -30.51 10.10
N LEU A 42 7.10 -29.38 9.61
CA LEU A 42 8.18 -28.64 10.33
C LEU A 42 7.73 -28.25 11.75
N THR A 43 6.54 -27.66 11.89
CA THR A 43 6.02 -27.21 13.18
C THR A 43 5.89 -28.38 14.15
N SER A 44 5.28 -29.49 13.71
CA SER A 44 5.13 -30.70 14.53
C SER A 44 6.47 -31.32 14.92
N THR A 45 7.45 -31.33 14.01
CA THR A 45 8.80 -31.83 14.29
C THR A 45 9.50 -30.98 15.32
N CYS A 46 9.42 -29.65 15.21
CA CYS A 46 10.00 -28.73 16.19
C CYS A 46 9.35 -28.91 17.57
N GLU A 47 8.02 -28.97 17.64
CA GLU A 47 7.30 -29.18 18.91
C GLU A 47 7.65 -30.51 19.58
N LYS A 48 7.66 -31.61 18.81
CA LYS A 48 8.03 -32.95 19.31
C LYS A 48 9.44 -33.00 19.90
N ASN A 49 10.37 -32.28 19.27
CA ASN A 49 11.76 -32.25 19.69
C ASN A 49 12.10 -31.07 20.62
N LYS A 50 11.10 -30.25 21.02
CA LYS A 50 11.26 -29.07 21.87
C LYS A 50 12.23 -28.04 21.28
N ILE A 51 12.24 -27.91 19.96
CA ILE A 51 13.04 -26.94 19.20
C ILE A 51 12.24 -25.66 19.07
N GLU A 52 12.82 -24.53 19.50
CA GLU A 52 12.14 -23.23 19.52
C GLU A 52 11.88 -22.66 18.12
N TRP A 53 12.85 -22.79 17.23
CA TRP A 53 12.81 -22.19 15.89
C TRP A 53 12.89 -23.23 14.78
N GLY A 54 12.14 -23.00 13.71
CA GLY A 54 12.19 -23.82 12.50
C GLY A 54 12.31 -22.99 11.23
N ILE A 55 13.18 -23.39 10.30
CA ILE A 55 13.26 -22.85 8.96
C ILE A 55 12.83 -23.93 7.97
N LEU A 56 11.83 -23.61 7.16
CA LEU A 56 11.45 -24.40 6.01
C LEU A 56 12.10 -23.82 4.75
N LEU A 57 12.80 -24.65 4.01
CA LEU A 57 13.25 -24.38 2.64
C LEU A 57 12.34 -25.14 1.68
N HIS A 58 11.43 -24.45 1.04
CA HIS A 58 10.47 -25.00 0.10
C HIS A 58 10.74 -24.44 -1.32
N HIS A 59 10.35 -25.15 -2.38
CA HIS A 59 10.61 -24.68 -3.76
C HIS A 59 9.93 -23.34 -4.12
N LYS A 60 8.88 -22.94 -3.38
CA LYS A 60 8.17 -21.68 -3.61
C LYS A 60 8.55 -20.58 -2.64
N CYS A 61 8.99 -20.93 -1.43
CA CYS A 61 9.18 -19.95 -0.35
C CYS A 61 10.16 -20.44 0.70
N MET A 62 10.59 -19.50 1.53
CA MET A 62 11.29 -19.76 2.79
C MET A 62 10.40 -19.31 3.93
N VAL A 63 10.26 -20.14 4.97
CA VAL A 63 9.40 -19.85 6.13
C VAL A 63 10.19 -19.96 7.41
N LEU A 64 10.05 -18.98 8.30
CA LEU A 64 10.55 -19.03 9.68
C LEU A 64 9.37 -19.18 10.62
N ILE A 65 9.40 -20.22 11.46
CA ILE A 65 8.42 -20.47 12.51
C ILE A 65 9.05 -20.35 13.89
N ASN A 66 8.19 -20.11 14.89
CA ASN A 66 8.57 -20.23 16.30
C ASN A 66 7.50 -21.01 17.07
N THR A 67 7.91 -22.03 17.83
CA THR A 67 6.99 -22.95 18.51
C THR A 67 6.29 -22.34 19.71
N ASP A 68 6.83 -21.27 20.31
CA ASP A 68 6.26 -20.59 21.47
C ASP A 68 5.07 -19.68 21.11
N ILE A 69 4.77 -19.52 19.81
CA ILE A 69 3.61 -18.75 19.37
C ILE A 69 2.33 -19.53 19.69
N GLU A 70 1.45 -18.89 20.44
CA GLU A 70 0.11 -19.43 20.71
C GLU A 70 -0.78 -19.35 19.47
N LEU A 71 -1.66 -20.32 19.32
CA LEU A 71 -2.60 -20.37 18.18
C LEU A 71 -3.90 -19.64 18.54
N GLY A 72 -4.42 -18.87 17.59
CA GLY A 72 -5.71 -18.22 17.71
C GLY A 72 -6.84 -19.05 17.07
N LYS A 73 -8.08 -18.65 17.34
CA LYS A 73 -9.28 -19.37 16.84
C LYS A 73 -9.53 -19.18 15.34
N GLU A 74 -9.18 -18.02 14.79
CA GLU A 74 -9.43 -17.70 13.38
C GLU A 74 -8.32 -18.29 12.49
N ALA A 75 -8.67 -18.74 11.27
CA ALA A 75 -7.72 -19.40 10.37
C ALA A 75 -6.42 -18.60 10.12
N TYR A 76 -6.51 -17.28 9.94
CA TYR A 76 -5.31 -16.44 9.72
C TYR A 76 -4.49 -16.22 11.00
N LYS A 77 -5.05 -16.50 12.17
CA LYS A 77 -4.40 -16.46 13.49
C LYS A 77 -3.91 -17.84 13.94
N ASN A 78 -4.25 -18.89 13.21
CA ASN A 78 -3.92 -20.26 13.56
C ASN A 78 -2.64 -20.73 12.86
N ASN A 79 -1.54 -19.98 13.05
CA ASN A 79 -0.24 -20.36 12.54
C ASN A 79 0.89 -19.78 13.40
N LYS A 80 2.05 -20.42 13.33
CA LYS A 80 3.27 -20.07 14.06
C LYS A 80 4.32 -19.40 13.16
N ILE A 81 3.91 -18.87 12.03
CA ILE A 81 4.80 -18.26 11.03
C ILE A 81 5.18 -16.85 11.47
N VAL A 82 6.48 -16.63 11.66
CA VAL A 82 7.08 -15.32 11.94
C VAL A 82 7.33 -14.55 10.65
N PHE A 83 8.00 -15.21 9.69
CA PHE A 83 8.24 -14.69 8.34
C PHE A 83 7.99 -15.75 7.29
N LYS A 84 7.47 -15.29 6.14
CA LYS A 84 7.39 -16.07 4.91
C LYS A 84 7.91 -15.20 3.76
N ILE A 85 8.83 -15.74 2.97
CA ILE A 85 9.38 -15.07 1.80
C ILE A 85 9.07 -15.93 0.59
N ASP A 86 8.21 -15.44 -0.28
CA ASP A 86 7.97 -16.03 -1.60
C ASP A 86 9.11 -15.65 -2.55
N TYR A 87 9.73 -16.61 -3.21
CA TYR A 87 10.88 -16.35 -4.09
C TYR A 87 10.53 -15.48 -5.30
N ILE A 88 9.26 -15.45 -5.71
CA ILE A 88 8.78 -14.66 -6.86
C ILE A 88 8.48 -13.21 -6.45
N ARG A 89 8.28 -12.91 -5.16
CA ARG A 89 7.90 -11.58 -4.68
C ARG A 89 9.11 -10.79 -4.19
N PRO A 90 9.57 -9.76 -4.92
CA PRO A 90 10.74 -8.98 -4.52
C PRO A 90 10.52 -8.13 -3.26
N THR A 91 9.26 -7.85 -2.86
CA THR A 91 8.91 -7.03 -1.70
C THR A 91 9.33 -7.62 -0.36
N GLU A 92 9.54 -8.94 -0.30
CA GLU A 92 9.90 -9.65 0.92
C GLU A 92 11.41 -9.85 1.10
N LYS A 93 12.22 -9.51 0.08
CA LYS A 93 13.70 -9.61 0.15
C LYS A 93 14.34 -8.93 1.36
N PRO A 94 13.86 -7.76 1.86
CA PRO A 94 14.42 -7.13 3.05
C PRO A 94 14.40 -8.01 4.30
N TYR A 95 13.49 -9.00 4.36
CA TYR A 95 13.37 -9.90 5.50
C TYR A 95 14.35 -11.08 5.47
N LEU A 96 15.10 -11.30 4.38
CA LEU A 96 16.12 -12.35 4.30
C LEU A 96 17.16 -12.28 5.42
N LYS A 97 17.49 -11.07 5.90
CA LYS A 97 18.42 -10.87 7.04
C LYS A 97 17.96 -11.59 8.31
N TYR A 98 16.67 -11.81 8.50
CA TYR A 98 16.12 -12.45 9.70
C TYR A 98 16.22 -13.98 9.68
N PHE A 99 16.57 -14.58 8.55
CA PHE A 99 16.87 -16.01 8.44
C PHE A 99 18.33 -16.36 8.76
N ARG A 100 19.11 -15.37 9.22
CA ARG A 100 20.50 -15.61 9.65
C ARG A 100 20.54 -16.03 11.11
N TYR A 101 21.45 -16.95 11.40
CA TYR A 101 21.70 -17.47 12.76
C TYR A 101 21.84 -16.35 13.81
N GLU A 102 22.62 -15.32 13.51
CA GLU A 102 22.83 -14.18 14.40
C GLU A 102 21.52 -13.47 14.78
N ASN A 103 20.64 -13.30 13.83
CA ASN A 103 19.36 -12.62 14.08
C ASN A 103 18.35 -13.51 14.79
N ILE A 104 18.41 -14.83 14.60
CA ILE A 104 17.50 -15.78 15.22
C ILE A 104 17.91 -16.08 16.67
N LEU A 105 19.18 -16.39 16.91
CA LEU A 105 19.62 -16.92 18.18
C LEU A 105 20.48 -15.94 19.00
N LYS A 106 21.35 -15.15 18.36
CA LYS A 106 22.26 -14.23 19.09
C LYS A 106 21.64 -12.89 19.40
N ASN A 107 21.20 -12.16 18.38
CA ASN A 107 20.73 -10.77 18.54
C ASN A 107 19.28 -10.67 19.01
N ARG A 108 18.55 -11.78 19.04
CA ARG A 108 17.15 -11.86 19.47
C ARG A 108 16.18 -10.94 18.73
N ASN A 109 16.58 -10.33 17.61
CA ASN A 109 15.71 -9.40 16.86
C ASN A 109 14.43 -10.09 16.39
N THR A 110 14.48 -11.37 16.06
CA THR A 110 13.32 -12.18 15.65
C THR A 110 12.32 -12.42 16.78
N TYR A 111 12.73 -12.30 18.04
CA TYR A 111 11.82 -12.44 19.18
C TYR A 111 10.77 -11.32 19.21
N TYR A 112 11.13 -10.12 18.79
CA TYR A 112 10.16 -9.02 18.69
C TYR A 112 9.11 -9.31 17.64
N PHE A 113 9.49 -9.91 16.52
CA PHE A 113 8.56 -10.32 15.47
C PHE A 113 7.72 -11.52 15.87
N ARG A 114 8.28 -12.49 16.60
CA ARG A 114 7.52 -13.54 17.26
C ARG A 114 6.43 -12.95 18.16
N ASP A 115 6.78 -11.96 18.96
CA ASP A 115 5.85 -11.29 19.87
C ASP A 115 4.71 -10.57 19.13
N ILE A 116 4.98 -9.98 17.95
CA ILE A 116 3.94 -9.39 17.09
C ILE A 116 2.97 -10.49 16.63
N ILE A 117 3.47 -11.64 16.21
CA ILE A 117 2.61 -12.75 15.76
C ILE A 117 1.80 -13.32 16.92
N ASN A 118 2.41 -13.47 18.08
CA ASN A 118 1.70 -13.91 19.29
C ASN A 118 0.58 -12.94 19.66
N TYR A 119 0.85 -11.63 19.64
CA TYR A 119 -0.18 -10.60 19.83
C TYR A 119 -1.32 -10.72 18.82
N ARG A 120 -1.01 -10.93 17.51
CA ARG A 120 -2.04 -11.18 16.50
C ARG A 120 -2.96 -12.32 16.90
N ASN A 121 -2.36 -13.44 17.29
CA ASN A 121 -3.10 -14.67 17.52
C ASN A 121 -3.97 -14.59 18.79
N THR A 122 -3.50 -13.91 19.83
CA THR A 122 -4.11 -13.95 21.17
C THR A 122 -4.92 -12.72 21.53
N GLN A 123 -4.51 -11.52 21.07
CA GLN A 123 -5.05 -10.24 21.55
C GLN A 123 -5.68 -9.36 20.46
N TYR A 124 -5.21 -9.48 19.21
CA TYR A 124 -5.68 -8.62 18.14
C TYR A 124 -7.14 -8.94 17.78
N THR A 125 -8.03 -7.93 17.89
CA THR A 125 -9.47 -8.06 17.61
C THR A 125 -9.89 -7.43 16.28
N GLY A 126 -8.98 -6.76 15.58
CA GLY A 126 -9.25 -6.07 14.32
C GLY A 126 -9.43 -7.01 13.13
N ALA A 127 -9.89 -6.45 12.01
CA ALA A 127 -10.11 -7.21 10.79
C ALA A 127 -8.79 -7.71 10.16
N LYS A 128 -8.84 -8.87 9.51
CA LYS A 128 -7.69 -9.47 8.79
C LYS A 128 -7.01 -8.47 7.83
N LYS A 129 -7.82 -7.70 7.07
CA LYS A 129 -7.30 -6.69 6.12
C LYS A 129 -6.44 -5.61 6.80
N SER A 130 -6.78 -5.23 8.01
CA SER A 130 -6.04 -4.20 8.78
C SER A 130 -4.74 -4.72 9.37
N TRP A 131 -4.62 -6.05 9.54
CA TRP A 131 -3.44 -6.66 10.16
C TRP A 131 -2.13 -6.35 9.43
N HIS A 132 -2.16 -6.26 8.10
CA HIS A 132 -0.98 -5.93 7.32
C HIS A 132 -0.39 -4.57 7.70
N ALA A 133 -1.23 -3.54 7.83
CA ALA A 133 -0.80 -2.19 8.24
C ALA A 133 -0.27 -2.20 9.69
N TYR A 134 -0.96 -2.89 10.61
CA TYR A 134 -0.52 -3.08 11.98
C TYR A 134 0.85 -3.73 12.07
N SER A 135 1.01 -4.90 11.48
CA SER A 135 2.25 -5.66 11.56
C SER A 135 3.42 -4.93 10.89
N SER A 136 3.17 -4.24 9.78
CA SER A 136 4.19 -3.43 9.09
C SER A 136 4.66 -2.26 9.95
N SER A 137 3.75 -1.55 10.61
CA SER A 137 4.09 -0.43 11.50
C SER A 137 4.86 -0.89 12.74
N LEU A 138 4.39 -1.97 13.37
CA LEU A 138 5.08 -2.57 14.52
C LEU A 138 6.48 -3.06 14.18
N ARG A 139 6.62 -3.78 13.05
CA ARG A 139 7.93 -4.30 12.62
C ARG A 139 8.93 -3.18 12.40
N ARG A 140 8.58 -2.13 11.64
CA ARG A 140 9.48 -1.01 11.38
C ARG A 140 9.87 -0.27 12.65
N PHE A 141 8.92 -0.06 13.56
CA PHE A 141 9.21 0.59 14.82
C PHE A 141 10.13 -0.25 15.72
N LEU A 142 9.86 -1.55 15.86
CA LEU A 142 10.71 -2.43 16.66
C LEU A 142 12.10 -2.65 16.04
N GLU A 143 12.22 -2.65 14.70
CA GLU A 143 13.53 -2.63 14.04
C GLU A 143 14.32 -1.37 14.39
N TYR A 144 13.67 -0.20 14.34
CA TYR A 144 14.29 1.05 14.74
C TYR A 144 14.76 1.01 16.19
N MET A 145 13.91 0.53 17.10
CA MET A 145 14.28 0.39 18.52
C MET A 145 15.45 -0.58 18.70
N ALA A 146 15.45 -1.73 18.04
CA ALA A 146 16.53 -2.70 18.09
C ALA A 146 17.87 -2.15 17.55
N GLU A 147 17.81 -1.29 16.51
CA GLU A 147 18.98 -0.62 15.97
C GLU A 147 19.51 0.48 16.90
N SER A 148 18.60 1.22 17.54
CA SER A 148 18.97 2.31 18.48
C SER A 148 19.56 1.78 19.80
N TYR A 149 19.19 0.58 20.21
CA TYR A 149 19.59 -0.04 21.47
C TYR A 149 20.36 -1.35 21.25
N LYS A 150 21.29 -1.40 20.29
CA LYS A 150 22.07 -2.61 19.90
C LYS A 150 22.78 -3.29 21.06
N ASP A 151 23.30 -2.52 21.98
CA ASP A 151 24.09 -3.01 23.12
C ASP A 151 23.21 -3.39 24.34
N TYR A 152 21.89 -3.26 24.18
CA TYR A 152 20.97 -3.54 25.27
C TYR A 152 20.51 -5.00 25.21
N ASN A 153 21.10 -5.82 26.07
CA ASN A 153 20.80 -7.26 26.18
C ASN A 153 19.46 -7.57 26.87
N GLU A 154 18.78 -6.55 27.38
CA GLU A 154 17.52 -6.67 28.09
C GLU A 154 16.31 -6.36 27.19
N ASN A 155 15.14 -6.48 27.79
CA ASN A 155 13.88 -6.26 27.11
C ASN A 155 13.75 -4.81 26.60
N ILE A 156 13.86 -4.57 25.28
CA ILE A 156 13.70 -3.24 24.68
C ILE A 156 12.37 -2.56 25.00
N TYR A 157 11.34 -3.35 25.34
CA TYR A 157 10.03 -2.80 25.71
C TYR A 157 10.11 -1.87 26.91
N ALA A 158 11.07 -2.07 27.83
CA ALA A 158 11.30 -1.20 28.97
C ALA A 158 11.81 0.21 28.56
N LYS A 159 12.37 0.34 27.36
CA LYS A 159 12.85 1.62 26.80
C LYS A 159 11.80 2.35 25.97
N ILE A 160 10.71 1.70 25.60
CA ILE A 160 9.71 2.31 24.74
C ILE A 160 8.85 3.29 25.56
N THR A 161 8.92 4.55 25.20
CA THR A 161 8.13 5.65 25.74
C THR A 161 7.46 6.45 24.61
N ILE A 162 6.63 7.43 24.96
CA ILE A 162 6.08 8.36 23.97
C ILE A 162 7.21 9.16 23.28
N ALA A 163 8.28 9.50 24.02
CA ALA A 163 9.44 10.20 23.44
C ALA A 163 10.13 9.37 22.35
N GLU A 164 10.23 8.05 22.53
CA GLU A 164 10.78 7.15 21.52
C GLU A 164 9.88 7.07 20.26
N LEU A 165 8.57 7.12 20.44
CA LEU A 165 7.64 7.21 19.31
C LEU A 165 7.79 8.53 18.55
N GLU A 166 7.95 9.65 19.27
CA GLU A 166 8.19 10.98 18.67
C GLU A 166 9.50 10.98 17.88
N GLU A 167 10.58 10.48 18.46
CA GLU A 167 11.88 10.40 17.79
C GLU A 167 11.81 9.53 16.53
N TYR A 168 11.14 8.37 16.59
CA TYR A 168 10.91 7.52 15.42
C TYR A 168 10.15 8.25 14.31
N ILE A 169 9.07 8.97 14.65
CA ILE A 169 8.27 9.72 13.69
C ILE A 169 9.11 10.80 13.01
N LEU A 170 9.92 11.54 13.80
CA LEU A 170 10.78 12.59 13.28
C LEU A 170 11.89 12.05 12.37
N LYS A 171 12.53 10.96 12.75
CA LYS A 171 13.62 10.35 11.98
C LYS A 171 13.16 9.70 10.67
N THR A 172 12.00 9.08 10.67
CA THR A 172 11.54 8.35 9.47
C THR A 172 10.94 9.24 8.39
N GLY A 173 10.46 10.44 8.74
CA GLY A 173 9.84 11.40 7.81
C GLY A 173 8.58 10.89 7.08
N ASN A 174 8.20 9.62 7.28
CA ASN A 174 7.06 9.00 6.61
C ASN A 174 5.71 9.26 7.32
N ILE A 175 5.77 9.77 8.55
CA ILE A 175 4.60 10.05 9.40
C ILE A 175 4.59 11.57 9.62
N ASN A 176 4.01 12.29 8.66
CA ASN A 176 4.16 13.74 8.54
C ASN A 176 2.83 14.52 8.63
N SER A 177 1.75 13.87 9.03
CA SER A 177 0.45 14.51 9.24
C SER A 177 -0.20 14.01 10.52
N GLU A 178 -1.08 14.82 11.12
CA GLU A 178 -1.83 14.42 12.32
C GLU A 178 -2.56 13.09 12.13
N LYS A 179 -3.15 12.88 10.95
CA LYS A 179 -3.82 11.62 10.60
C LYS A 179 -2.84 10.45 10.56
N SER A 180 -1.65 10.62 9.99
CA SER A 180 -0.64 9.56 9.96
C SER A 180 -0.09 9.25 11.34
N VAL A 181 0.06 10.25 12.22
CA VAL A 181 0.43 10.06 13.64
C VAL A 181 -0.65 9.28 14.38
N LYS A 182 -1.92 9.68 14.24
CA LYS A 182 -3.05 8.95 14.84
C LYS A 182 -3.12 7.50 14.37
N ASN A 183 -2.98 7.27 13.09
CA ASN A 183 -2.99 5.91 12.52
C ASN A 183 -1.80 5.09 13.03
N PHE A 184 -0.61 5.66 13.04
CA PHE A 184 0.57 4.97 13.56
C PHE A 184 0.38 4.59 15.02
N PHE A 185 -0.05 5.54 15.86
CA PHE A 185 -0.31 5.27 17.27
C PHE A 185 -1.40 4.21 17.45
N PHE A 186 -2.49 4.29 16.69
CA PHE A 186 -3.55 3.28 16.71
C PHE A 186 -3.03 1.88 16.35
N TYR A 187 -2.06 1.78 15.42
CA TYR A 187 -1.46 0.48 15.04
C TYR A 187 -0.49 -0.07 16.09
N VAL A 188 0.12 0.74 16.92
CA VAL A 188 1.14 0.28 17.85
C VAL A 188 0.68 0.24 19.30
N ASN A 189 -0.27 1.06 19.71
CA ASN A 189 -0.63 1.26 21.11
C ASN A 189 -1.11 -0.01 21.83
N GLY A 190 -1.98 -0.79 21.23
CA GLY A 190 -2.50 -2.02 21.84
C GLY A 190 -1.40 -3.04 22.13
N PHE A 191 -0.48 -3.21 21.20
CA PHE A 191 0.70 -4.07 21.39
C PHE A 191 1.65 -3.50 22.46
N LEU A 192 1.95 -2.19 22.38
CA LEU A 192 2.86 -1.55 23.34
C LEU A 192 2.28 -1.55 24.75
N TYR A 193 0.98 -1.27 24.92
CA TYR A 193 0.32 -1.37 26.22
C TYR A 193 0.45 -2.77 26.82
N GLN A 194 0.22 -3.81 25.99
CA GLN A 194 0.38 -5.20 26.44
C GLN A 194 1.81 -5.51 26.91
N LYS A 195 2.81 -5.03 26.20
CA LYS A 195 4.22 -5.34 26.48
C LYS A 195 4.83 -4.49 27.58
N THR A 196 4.48 -3.20 27.64
CA THR A 196 5.06 -2.25 28.62
C THR A 196 4.24 -2.12 29.88
N LYS A 197 2.92 -2.44 29.84
CA LYS A 197 1.93 -2.17 30.88
C LYS A 197 1.84 -0.67 31.25
N SER A 198 2.29 0.22 30.39
CA SER A 198 2.32 1.65 30.62
C SER A 198 1.02 2.32 30.16
N GLU A 199 0.36 3.04 31.05
CA GLU A 199 -0.89 3.75 30.77
C GLU A 199 -0.78 4.82 29.67
N GLN A 200 0.45 5.28 29.37
CA GLN A 200 0.68 6.19 28.25
C GLN A 200 0.22 5.61 26.90
N PHE A 201 0.24 4.28 26.73
CA PHE A 201 -0.24 3.60 25.54
C PHE A 201 -1.71 3.19 25.60
N ASN A 202 -2.34 3.29 26.76
CA ASN A 202 -3.79 3.09 26.93
C ASN A 202 -4.59 4.39 26.69
N ARG A 203 -3.93 5.53 26.71
CA ARG A 203 -4.52 6.85 26.44
C ARG A 203 -4.59 7.08 24.92
N GLY A 204 -5.51 7.90 24.46
CA GLY A 204 -5.60 8.25 23.05
C GLY A 204 -4.34 9.01 22.54
N ALA A 205 -4.16 9.06 21.23
CA ALA A 205 -3.02 9.72 20.57
C ALA A 205 -2.96 11.26 20.75
N GLY A 206 -3.85 11.87 21.54
CA GLY A 206 -4.03 13.32 21.59
C GLY A 206 -2.77 14.09 22.00
N GLU A 207 -2.05 13.62 23.02
CA GLU A 207 -0.81 14.28 23.46
C GLU A 207 0.31 14.17 22.42
N LEU A 208 0.52 12.98 21.87
CA LEU A 208 1.47 12.75 20.78
C LEU A 208 1.17 13.64 19.57
N CYS A 209 -0.12 13.73 19.19
CA CYS A 209 -0.54 14.59 18.08
C CYS A 209 -0.31 16.07 18.36
N ARG A 210 -0.57 16.53 19.59
CA ARG A 210 -0.32 17.93 19.97
C ARG A 210 1.16 18.28 19.87
N ARG A 211 2.03 17.46 20.44
CA ARG A 211 3.50 17.64 20.34
C ARG A 211 3.99 17.59 18.91
N MET A 212 3.44 16.66 18.11
CA MET A 212 3.80 16.56 16.69
C MET A 212 3.33 17.74 15.86
N LYS A 213 2.18 18.38 16.18
CA LYS A 213 1.77 19.63 15.53
C LYS A 213 2.81 20.75 15.73
N GLU A 214 3.30 20.91 16.92
CA GLU A 214 4.35 21.92 17.23
C GLU A 214 5.65 21.64 16.44
N LEU A 215 5.99 20.36 16.26
CA LEU A 215 7.20 19.95 15.53
C LEU A 215 7.01 19.92 14.00
N THR A 216 5.80 19.61 13.52
CA THR A 216 5.48 19.45 12.10
C THR A 216 4.89 20.70 11.45
N SER A 217 4.60 21.75 12.19
CA SER A 217 4.19 23.06 11.62
C SER A 217 5.17 23.57 10.54
N LYS A 218 6.42 23.10 10.57
CA LYS A 218 7.41 23.31 9.51
C LYS A 218 7.18 22.48 8.22
N TYR A 219 6.32 21.44 8.26
CA TYR A 219 6.11 20.52 7.14
C TYR A 219 4.87 20.83 6.29
N SER A 220 3.92 21.61 6.80
CA SER A 220 2.72 21.99 6.06
C SER A 220 2.97 23.00 4.93
N ALA A 221 4.11 23.66 4.95
CA ALA A 221 4.45 24.74 4.00
C ALA A 221 4.81 24.30 2.58
N ASN A 222 4.93 23.00 2.29
CA ASN A 222 5.32 22.48 0.97
C ASN A 222 4.22 21.67 0.29
N GLN A 223 2.99 22.16 0.29
CA GLN A 223 1.97 21.62 -0.61
C GLN A 223 2.25 22.11 -2.04
N ILE A 224 2.90 21.26 -2.84
CA ILE A 224 3.07 21.56 -4.27
C ILE A 224 1.69 21.46 -4.91
N ASN A 225 1.21 22.57 -5.43
CA ASN A 225 0.09 22.54 -6.37
C ASN A 225 0.64 22.08 -7.73
N ILE A 226 0.27 20.85 -8.12
CA ILE A 226 0.74 20.21 -9.37
C ILE A 226 0.37 21.08 -10.58
N TYR A 227 -0.76 21.80 -10.54
CA TYR A 227 -1.25 22.64 -11.63
C TYR A 227 -0.48 23.94 -11.81
N ASN A 228 0.39 24.31 -10.87
CA ASN A 228 1.28 25.48 -11.01
C ASN A 228 2.54 25.18 -11.85
N GLU A 229 2.74 23.93 -12.28
CA GLU A 229 3.91 23.48 -13.03
C GLU A 229 3.51 22.79 -14.37
N PRO A 230 2.73 23.47 -15.25
CA PRO A 230 2.20 22.85 -16.48
C PRO A 230 3.32 22.36 -17.40
N GLU A 231 4.43 23.06 -17.49
CA GLU A 231 5.57 22.68 -18.33
C GLU A 231 6.21 21.35 -17.88
N LYS A 232 6.25 21.10 -16.57
CA LYS A 232 6.74 19.80 -16.05
C LYS A 232 5.78 18.67 -16.39
N ILE A 233 4.48 18.93 -16.34
CA ILE A 233 3.47 17.92 -16.74
C ILE A 233 3.55 17.65 -18.23
N LYS A 234 3.68 18.69 -19.05
CA LYS A 234 3.86 18.58 -20.51
C LYS A 234 5.10 17.74 -20.84
N LYS A 235 6.24 18.04 -20.21
CA LYS A 235 7.47 17.24 -20.33
C LYS A 235 7.22 15.78 -19.94
N LEU A 236 6.51 15.51 -18.86
CA LEU A 236 6.18 14.16 -18.42
C LEU A 236 5.35 13.41 -19.46
N ILE A 237 4.33 14.05 -20.04
CA ILE A 237 3.51 13.48 -21.12
C ILE A 237 4.39 13.13 -22.33
N GLN A 238 5.28 14.02 -22.74
CA GLN A 238 6.22 13.75 -23.82
C GLN A 238 7.09 12.52 -23.53
N ILE A 239 7.60 12.39 -22.31
CA ILE A 239 8.37 11.21 -21.89
C ILE A 239 7.50 9.96 -21.91
N ILE A 240 6.26 10.00 -21.40
CA ILE A 240 5.32 8.87 -21.42
C ILE A 240 5.12 8.36 -22.85
N ARG A 241 4.94 9.26 -23.82
CA ARG A 241 4.72 8.94 -25.23
C ARG A 241 5.88 8.14 -25.86
N THR A 242 7.09 8.23 -25.32
CA THR A 242 8.25 7.45 -25.77
C THR A 242 8.36 6.07 -25.12
N LYS A 243 7.50 5.73 -24.16
CA LYS A 243 7.61 4.50 -23.37
C LYS A 243 6.57 3.45 -23.78
N GLN A 244 6.83 2.22 -23.36
CA GLN A 244 5.86 1.14 -23.53
C GLN A 244 4.56 1.47 -22.77
N ASN A 245 3.41 1.17 -23.39
CA ASN A 245 2.07 1.48 -22.85
C ASN A 245 1.76 2.99 -22.78
N ALA A 246 2.31 3.78 -23.70
CA ALA A 246 2.15 5.22 -23.75
C ALA A 246 0.68 5.64 -23.61
N ASP A 247 -0.20 5.15 -24.50
CA ASP A 247 -1.62 5.56 -24.55
C ASP A 247 -2.34 5.33 -23.23
N ARG A 248 -2.23 4.13 -22.67
CA ARG A 248 -2.85 3.81 -21.39
C ARG A 248 -2.32 4.69 -20.26
N ASN A 249 -1.00 4.88 -20.20
CA ASN A 249 -0.37 5.64 -19.12
C ASN A 249 -0.66 7.14 -19.24
N GLU A 250 -0.74 7.66 -20.47
CA GLU A 250 -1.15 9.04 -20.74
C GLU A 250 -2.63 9.25 -20.37
N ILE A 251 -3.53 8.38 -20.80
CA ILE A 251 -4.96 8.46 -20.46
C ILE A 251 -5.15 8.35 -18.93
N LEU A 252 -4.43 7.46 -18.24
CA LEU A 252 -4.47 7.36 -16.79
C LEU A 252 -4.10 8.69 -16.14
N LEU A 253 -3.00 9.32 -16.57
CA LEU A 253 -2.55 10.61 -16.04
C LEU A 253 -3.59 11.72 -16.34
N LEU A 254 -4.12 11.77 -17.55
CA LEU A 254 -5.10 12.79 -17.95
C LEU A 254 -6.42 12.65 -17.19
N LEU A 255 -6.93 11.44 -16.97
CA LEU A 255 -8.12 11.19 -16.14
C LEU A 255 -7.89 11.65 -14.68
N MET A 256 -6.70 11.41 -14.15
CA MET A 256 -6.36 11.92 -12.82
C MET A 256 -6.33 13.45 -12.81
N LEU A 257 -5.70 14.09 -13.80
CA LEU A 257 -5.58 15.55 -13.89
C LEU A 257 -6.92 16.25 -14.16
N SER A 258 -7.83 15.62 -14.91
CA SER A 258 -9.14 16.21 -15.21
C SER A 258 -10.16 16.04 -14.09
N PHE A 259 -10.24 14.86 -13.51
CA PHE A 259 -11.32 14.46 -12.59
C PHE A 259 -10.83 14.09 -11.18
N GLY A 260 -9.55 14.08 -10.93
CA GLY A 260 -9.02 13.62 -9.65
C GLY A 260 -9.47 12.19 -9.30
N MET A 261 -9.67 11.31 -10.28
CA MET A 261 -10.22 9.98 -10.06
C MET A 261 -9.39 9.18 -9.06
N GLY A 262 -10.07 8.54 -8.10
CA GLY A 262 -9.44 7.64 -7.13
C GLY A 262 -8.97 6.33 -7.77
N ARG A 263 -8.04 5.60 -7.12
CA ARG A 263 -7.50 4.34 -7.65
C ARG A 263 -8.58 3.33 -8.02
N ASN A 264 -9.55 3.14 -7.14
CA ASN A 264 -10.65 2.22 -7.38
C ASN A 264 -11.47 2.63 -8.61
N ALA A 265 -11.81 3.92 -8.74
CA ALA A 265 -12.55 4.45 -9.90
C ALA A 265 -11.77 4.27 -11.21
N LEU A 266 -10.44 4.52 -11.20
CA LEU A 266 -9.57 4.28 -12.36
C LEU A 266 -9.52 2.79 -12.75
N CYS A 267 -9.47 1.88 -11.77
CA CYS A 267 -9.46 0.44 -12.03
C CYS A 267 -10.78 -0.05 -12.64
N GLN A 268 -11.90 0.49 -12.17
CA GLN A 268 -13.24 0.03 -12.53
C GLN A 268 -13.85 0.75 -13.72
N LEU A 269 -13.20 1.79 -14.28
CA LEU A 269 -13.70 2.56 -15.41
C LEU A 269 -13.90 1.68 -16.64
N LYS A 270 -15.16 1.58 -17.10
CA LYS A 270 -15.58 0.78 -18.26
C LYS A 270 -15.84 1.68 -19.45
N TRP A 271 -15.84 1.07 -20.63
CA TRP A 271 -16.25 1.77 -21.85
C TRP A 271 -17.73 2.18 -21.84
N ASP A 272 -18.57 1.48 -21.08
CA ASP A 272 -19.99 1.80 -20.90
C ASP A 272 -20.22 3.02 -19.98
N ASP A 273 -19.19 3.41 -19.19
CA ASP A 273 -19.21 4.65 -18.42
C ASP A 273 -18.88 5.89 -19.29
N LEU A 274 -18.67 5.67 -20.58
CA LEU A 274 -18.40 6.72 -21.57
C LEU A 274 -19.49 6.73 -22.63
N LYS A 275 -20.17 7.85 -22.81
CA LYS A 275 -21.13 8.03 -23.90
C LYS A 275 -20.71 9.17 -24.84
N SER A 276 -21.14 9.11 -26.09
CA SER A 276 -20.91 10.18 -27.07
C SER A 276 -22.07 11.17 -27.05
N ASP A 277 -21.77 12.45 -26.94
CA ASP A 277 -22.71 13.54 -27.10
C ASP A 277 -22.12 14.61 -28.04
N ASN A 278 -22.80 14.91 -29.16
CA ASN A 278 -22.43 15.97 -30.10
C ASN A 278 -20.94 16.10 -30.45
N ASN A 279 -20.28 15.00 -30.80
CA ASN A 279 -18.82 14.89 -31.06
C ASN A 279 -17.89 14.89 -29.85
N ASN A 280 -18.36 15.04 -28.64
CA ASN A 280 -17.55 14.88 -27.44
C ASN A 280 -17.92 13.61 -26.69
N LEU A 281 -17.01 13.11 -25.85
CA LEU A 281 -17.32 12.05 -24.90
C LEU A 281 -17.68 12.67 -23.54
N GLU A 282 -18.66 12.09 -22.90
CA GLU A 282 -18.97 12.32 -21.50
C GLU A 282 -18.59 11.10 -20.67
N ILE A 283 -18.21 11.32 -19.44
CA ILE A 283 -17.89 10.29 -18.43
C ILE A 283 -18.93 10.32 -17.32
N CYS A 284 -19.37 9.13 -16.89
CA CYS A 284 -20.25 8.98 -15.74
C CYS A 284 -19.45 8.89 -14.44
N ILE A 285 -19.58 9.89 -13.57
CA ILE A 285 -18.99 9.90 -12.23
C ILE A 285 -20.12 10.04 -11.21
N ASN A 286 -20.25 9.10 -10.30
CA ASN A 286 -21.27 9.11 -9.26
C ASN A 286 -22.70 9.36 -9.80
N LYS A 287 -23.05 8.66 -10.91
CA LYS A 287 -24.33 8.77 -11.64
C LYS A 287 -24.59 10.13 -12.32
N MET A 288 -23.61 10.99 -12.38
CA MET A 288 -23.67 12.25 -13.12
C MET A 288 -22.74 12.18 -14.33
N TRP A 289 -23.18 12.75 -15.45
CA TRP A 289 -22.39 12.83 -16.67
C TRP A 289 -21.64 14.15 -16.73
N PHE A 290 -20.36 14.10 -17.05
CA PHE A 290 -19.51 15.26 -17.22
C PHE A 290 -18.84 15.20 -18.60
N MET A 291 -18.77 16.34 -19.29
CA MET A 291 -17.99 16.43 -20.51
C MET A 291 -16.51 16.20 -20.24
N LEU A 292 -15.87 15.45 -21.12
CA LEU A 292 -14.43 15.27 -21.08
C LEU A 292 -13.74 16.46 -21.75
N PRO A 293 -12.55 16.89 -21.30
CA PRO A 293 -11.70 17.79 -22.09
C PRO A 293 -11.51 17.25 -23.51
N SER A 294 -11.60 18.13 -24.51
CA SER A 294 -11.61 17.74 -25.92
C SER A 294 -10.42 16.87 -26.32
N ALA A 295 -9.22 17.24 -25.92
CA ALA A 295 -8.01 16.47 -26.23
C ALA A 295 -8.00 15.08 -25.56
N LEU A 296 -8.57 14.92 -24.35
CA LEU A 296 -8.74 13.62 -23.71
C LEU A 296 -9.83 12.80 -24.40
N SER A 297 -10.95 13.45 -24.80
CA SER A 297 -12.03 12.84 -25.55
C SER A 297 -11.52 12.21 -26.85
N ASP A 298 -10.71 12.94 -27.63
CA ASP A 298 -10.17 12.46 -28.89
C ASP A 298 -9.23 11.26 -28.70
N LYS A 299 -8.38 11.30 -27.69
CA LYS A 299 -7.53 10.14 -27.36
C LYS A 299 -8.33 8.90 -26.96
N LEU A 300 -9.38 9.07 -26.20
CA LEU A 300 -10.25 7.96 -25.82
C LEU A 300 -11.04 7.40 -27.00
N LYS A 301 -11.45 8.24 -27.97
CA LYS A 301 -12.08 7.77 -29.22
C LYS A 301 -11.13 6.89 -30.01
N VAL A 302 -9.90 7.35 -30.25
CA VAL A 302 -8.86 6.57 -30.95
C VAL A 302 -8.63 5.24 -30.23
N MET A 303 -8.43 5.27 -28.91
CA MET A 303 -8.24 4.04 -28.14
C MET A 303 -9.46 3.11 -28.17
N LYS A 304 -10.68 3.66 -28.28
CA LYS A 304 -11.92 2.88 -28.40
C LYS A 304 -12.04 2.20 -29.76
N GLU A 305 -11.57 2.82 -30.82
CA GLU A 305 -11.54 2.24 -32.18
C GLU A 305 -10.50 1.12 -32.30
N GLU A 306 -9.35 1.27 -31.64
CA GLU A 306 -8.25 0.33 -31.65
C GLU A 306 -8.39 -0.83 -30.64
N LYS A 307 -9.38 -0.77 -29.76
CA LYS A 307 -9.54 -1.77 -28.71
C LYS A 307 -9.85 -3.17 -29.24
N ASP A 308 -9.31 -4.18 -28.56
CA ASP A 308 -9.66 -5.59 -28.83
C ASP A 308 -11.16 -5.85 -28.66
N GLN A 309 -11.70 -6.74 -29.49
CA GLN A 309 -13.10 -7.16 -29.39
C GLN A 309 -13.37 -7.78 -28.00
N GLY A 310 -14.34 -7.22 -27.29
CA GLY A 310 -14.72 -7.63 -25.93
C GLY A 310 -13.89 -7.00 -24.82
N ALA A 311 -13.07 -5.94 -25.10
CA ALA A 311 -12.47 -5.11 -24.08
C ALA A 311 -13.56 -4.38 -23.26
N GLU A 312 -13.58 -4.62 -21.97
CA GLU A 312 -14.61 -4.06 -21.05
C GLU A 312 -14.11 -2.79 -20.36
N TYR A 313 -12.84 -2.77 -19.95
CA TYR A 313 -12.25 -1.70 -19.14
C TYR A 313 -11.41 -0.75 -19.96
N VAL A 314 -11.48 0.54 -19.68
CA VAL A 314 -10.64 1.57 -20.32
C VAL A 314 -9.16 1.39 -19.95
N LEU A 315 -8.88 1.19 -18.67
CA LEU A 315 -7.53 0.99 -18.13
C LEU A 315 -7.27 -0.47 -17.72
N GLY A 316 -7.90 -1.41 -18.41
CA GLY A 316 -7.85 -2.84 -18.06
C GLY A 316 -6.47 -3.49 -18.13
N SER A 317 -6.37 -4.72 -17.68
CA SER A 317 -5.17 -5.53 -17.77
C SER A 317 -4.88 -5.94 -19.22
N ARG A 318 -3.69 -5.63 -19.73
CA ARG A 318 -3.23 -6.04 -21.07
C ARG A 318 -3.13 -7.56 -21.23
N GLN A 319 -2.73 -8.27 -20.17
CA GLN A 319 -2.64 -9.74 -20.20
C GLN A 319 -3.99 -10.39 -20.53
N THR A 320 -5.07 -9.71 -20.19
CA THR A 320 -6.43 -10.16 -20.48
C THR A 320 -7.09 -9.35 -21.61
N LYS A 321 -6.32 -8.59 -22.40
CA LYS A 321 -6.83 -7.74 -23.48
C LYS A 321 -7.97 -6.80 -22.99
N TYR A 322 -7.73 -6.17 -21.84
CA TYR A 322 -8.68 -5.25 -21.18
C TYR A 322 -10.05 -5.86 -20.77
N LYS A 323 -10.14 -7.18 -20.71
CA LYS A 323 -11.35 -7.87 -20.20
C LYS A 323 -11.44 -7.95 -18.69
N LYS A 324 -10.34 -7.67 -17.98
CA LYS A 324 -10.30 -7.61 -16.52
C LYS A 324 -9.77 -6.27 -16.05
N GLU A 325 -10.30 -5.81 -14.92
CA GLU A 325 -9.82 -4.61 -14.24
C GLU A 325 -8.35 -4.70 -13.82
N LEU A 326 -7.71 -3.55 -13.66
CA LEU A 326 -6.44 -3.45 -12.96
C LEU A 326 -6.65 -3.56 -11.44
N SER A 327 -5.64 -4.00 -10.72
CA SER A 327 -5.62 -3.83 -9.26
C SER A 327 -5.19 -2.41 -8.88
N GLU A 328 -5.58 -1.94 -7.71
CA GLU A 328 -5.12 -0.65 -7.18
C GLU A 328 -3.58 -0.59 -7.03
N ASP A 329 -2.94 -1.73 -6.75
CA ASP A 329 -1.48 -1.83 -6.69
C ASP A 329 -0.84 -1.67 -8.08
N SER A 330 -1.53 -2.10 -9.15
CA SER A 330 -1.09 -1.86 -10.52
C SER A 330 -1.07 -0.38 -10.86
N ILE A 331 -2.08 0.40 -10.45
CA ILE A 331 -2.09 1.86 -10.62
C ILE A 331 -0.89 2.50 -9.91
N ASN A 332 -0.63 2.11 -8.65
CA ASN A 332 0.54 2.60 -7.92
C ASN A 332 1.87 2.25 -8.62
N THR A 333 1.96 1.05 -9.19
CA THR A 333 3.16 0.61 -9.92
C THR A 333 3.36 1.42 -11.21
N ILE A 334 2.28 1.69 -11.96
CA ILE A 334 2.31 2.54 -13.14
C ILE A 334 2.78 3.96 -12.76
N LEU A 335 2.19 4.57 -11.74
CA LEU A 335 2.56 5.91 -11.30
C LEU A 335 4.00 6.00 -10.80
N LYS A 336 4.49 4.99 -10.08
CA LYS A 336 5.90 4.90 -9.68
C LYS A 336 6.84 4.78 -10.89
N SER A 337 6.44 4.02 -11.90
CA SER A 337 7.19 3.91 -13.14
C SER A 337 7.25 5.26 -13.87
N ILE A 338 6.11 5.94 -14.00
CA ILE A 338 6.01 7.27 -14.61
C ILE A 338 6.86 8.28 -13.85
N SER A 339 6.77 8.32 -12.53
CA SER A 339 7.56 9.25 -11.68
C SER A 339 9.07 8.94 -11.70
N GLY A 340 9.45 7.73 -12.10
CA GLY A 340 10.84 7.32 -12.23
C GLY A 340 11.47 7.65 -13.60
N TYR A 341 10.72 8.24 -14.54
CA TYR A 341 11.25 8.60 -15.85
C TYR A 341 12.14 9.85 -15.83
N ASP A 342 12.07 10.64 -14.78
CA ASP A 342 12.92 11.80 -14.54
C ASP A 342 13.36 11.86 -13.06
N THR A 343 14.49 12.51 -12.78
CA THR A 343 15.07 12.63 -11.44
C THR A 343 14.48 13.79 -10.63
N ASP A 344 13.69 14.69 -11.25
CA ASP A 344 13.07 15.81 -10.55
C ASP A 344 12.09 15.31 -9.48
N GLU A 345 12.26 15.79 -8.26
CA GLU A 345 11.41 15.49 -7.09
C GLU A 345 9.92 15.82 -7.32
N PHE A 346 9.61 16.73 -8.25
CA PHE A 346 8.24 17.04 -8.64
C PHE A 346 7.49 15.78 -9.09
N TYR A 347 8.11 14.94 -9.92
CA TYR A 347 7.44 13.74 -10.45
C TYR A 347 7.14 12.69 -9.40
N LYS A 348 7.94 12.61 -8.34
CA LYS A 348 7.66 11.73 -7.19
C LYS A 348 6.40 12.14 -6.42
N LYS A 349 5.96 13.39 -6.57
CA LYS A 349 4.75 13.92 -5.94
C LYS A 349 3.48 13.66 -6.75
N ILE A 350 3.59 13.16 -7.98
CA ILE A 350 2.44 12.77 -8.81
C ILE A 350 1.90 11.44 -8.29
N THR A 351 1.01 11.53 -7.35
CA THR A 351 0.25 10.42 -6.77
C THR A 351 -1.24 10.73 -6.89
N VAL A 352 -2.09 9.70 -6.89
CA VAL A 352 -3.55 9.89 -6.94
C VAL A 352 -4.04 10.88 -5.88
N GLY A 353 -3.53 10.75 -4.65
CA GLY A 353 -3.93 11.63 -3.55
C GLY A 353 -3.49 13.09 -3.74
N ASN A 354 -2.25 13.30 -4.18
CA ASN A 354 -1.71 14.66 -4.38
C ASN A 354 -2.36 15.34 -5.57
N VAL A 355 -2.55 14.63 -6.69
CA VAL A 355 -3.26 15.18 -7.87
C VAL A 355 -4.66 15.60 -7.50
N ARG A 356 -5.41 14.74 -6.82
CA ARG A 356 -6.77 15.01 -6.37
C ARG A 356 -6.85 16.23 -5.44
N LYS A 357 -5.92 16.32 -4.48
CA LYS A 357 -5.85 17.46 -3.57
C LYS A 357 -5.47 18.74 -4.31
N SER A 358 -4.47 18.69 -5.19
CA SER A 358 -4.08 19.84 -6.01
C SER A 358 -5.21 20.32 -6.92
N LEU A 359 -5.97 19.38 -7.52
CA LEU A 359 -7.12 19.73 -8.36
C LEU A 359 -8.20 20.47 -7.58
N LEU A 360 -8.52 19.95 -6.37
CA LEU A 360 -9.50 20.60 -5.51
C LEU A 360 -9.11 22.05 -5.20
N PHE A 361 -7.88 22.31 -4.80
CA PHE A 361 -7.40 23.67 -4.51
C PHE A 361 -7.33 24.53 -5.78
N HIS A 362 -6.86 23.97 -6.90
CA HIS A 362 -6.83 24.68 -8.17
C HIS A 362 -8.22 25.17 -8.59
N LEU A 363 -9.24 24.33 -8.45
CA LEU A 363 -10.62 24.71 -8.79
C LEU A 363 -11.19 25.73 -7.80
N LEU A 364 -10.92 25.61 -6.51
CA LEU A 364 -11.31 26.61 -5.50
C LEU A 364 -10.66 27.97 -5.80
N ASP A 365 -9.37 27.99 -6.10
CA ASP A 365 -8.63 29.22 -6.46
C ASP A 365 -9.15 29.86 -7.75
N ASN A 366 -9.74 29.07 -8.65
CA ASN A 366 -10.41 29.55 -9.87
C ASN A 366 -11.90 29.91 -9.66
N GLY A 367 -12.37 29.93 -8.42
CA GLY A 367 -13.69 30.40 -8.03
C GLY A 367 -14.83 29.39 -8.27
N TYR A 368 -14.55 28.10 -8.37
CA TYR A 368 -15.60 27.08 -8.42
C TYR A 368 -16.11 26.74 -7.01
N ASP A 369 -17.42 26.46 -6.90
CA ASP A 369 -18.01 26.13 -5.63
C ASP A 369 -17.58 24.73 -5.13
N LEU A 370 -17.44 24.60 -3.80
CA LEU A 370 -16.96 23.40 -3.17
C LEU A 370 -17.86 22.17 -3.41
N LEU A 371 -19.19 22.37 -3.48
CA LEU A 371 -20.13 21.25 -3.64
C LEU A 371 -20.06 20.69 -5.06
N SER A 372 -19.97 21.55 -6.08
CA SER A 372 -19.79 21.10 -7.46
C SER A 372 -18.44 20.41 -7.67
N ILE A 373 -17.37 20.92 -7.07
CA ILE A 373 -16.05 20.26 -7.06
C ILE A 373 -16.14 18.88 -6.39
N MET A 374 -16.77 18.78 -5.23
CA MET A 374 -16.91 17.51 -4.52
C MET A 374 -17.69 16.47 -5.33
N ARG A 375 -18.73 16.91 -6.06
CA ARG A 375 -19.50 16.02 -6.95
C ARG A 375 -18.63 15.50 -8.10
N MET A 376 -17.90 16.37 -8.78
CA MET A 376 -17.02 15.98 -9.88
C MET A 376 -15.88 15.07 -9.42
N LEU A 377 -15.29 15.37 -8.26
CA LEU A 377 -14.19 14.58 -7.71
C LEU A 377 -14.66 13.32 -6.98
N ASP A 378 -15.95 13.06 -6.84
CA ASP A 378 -16.50 11.96 -6.03
C ASP A 378 -15.95 11.97 -4.59
N ILE A 379 -16.05 13.13 -3.93
CA ILE A 379 -15.63 13.29 -2.53
C ILE A 379 -16.86 13.23 -1.61
N ASP A 380 -16.94 12.19 -0.78
CA ASP A 380 -17.93 12.14 0.30
C ASP A 380 -17.69 13.30 1.28
N PRO A 381 -18.72 14.08 1.65
CA PRO A 381 -18.62 15.16 2.66
C PRO A 381 -17.95 14.75 3.97
N LYS A 382 -18.13 13.50 4.40
CA LYS A 382 -17.46 12.95 5.58
C LYS A 382 -15.94 12.88 5.44
N ASN A 383 -15.46 12.81 4.21
CA ASN A 383 -14.05 12.70 3.88
C ASN A 383 -13.39 14.04 3.52
N LEU A 384 -14.15 15.15 3.50
CA LEU A 384 -13.64 16.47 3.12
C LEU A 384 -12.43 16.89 3.97
N ASN A 385 -12.48 16.63 5.28
CA ASN A 385 -11.36 16.91 6.20
C ASN A 385 -10.05 16.19 5.86
N ASN A 386 -10.06 15.21 4.94
CA ASN A 386 -8.83 14.58 4.46
C ASN A 386 -8.14 15.41 3.37
N TYR A 387 -8.84 16.35 2.78
CA TYR A 387 -8.39 17.18 1.65
C TYR A 387 -8.16 18.62 2.05
N ILE A 388 -9.03 19.18 2.88
CA ILE A 388 -9.02 20.60 3.28
C ILE A 388 -8.95 20.67 4.80
N ASP A 389 -8.02 21.49 5.32
CA ASP A 389 -8.05 21.87 6.74
C ASP A 389 -9.23 22.82 6.96
N LYS A 390 -10.00 22.59 8.03
CA LYS A 390 -11.15 23.43 8.37
C LYS A 390 -10.79 24.91 8.59
N GLU A 391 -9.61 25.14 9.18
CA GLU A 391 -9.08 26.47 9.40
C GLU A 391 -8.77 27.15 8.06
N ALA A 392 -8.19 26.41 7.09
CA ALA A 392 -7.92 26.95 5.75
C ALA A 392 -9.20 27.30 4.96
N VAL A 393 -10.33 26.62 5.24
CA VAL A 393 -11.61 26.96 4.61
C VAL A 393 -12.21 28.24 5.20
N LEU A 394 -11.96 28.50 6.49
CA LEU A 394 -12.49 29.69 7.19
C LEU A 394 -11.63 30.92 6.93
N ASP A 395 -10.34 30.74 6.72
CA ASP A 395 -9.37 31.86 6.56
C ASP A 395 -9.21 32.32 5.11
N ASN A 396 -9.68 31.56 4.12
CA ASN A 396 -9.63 31.94 2.72
C ASN A 396 -10.99 32.50 2.26
N ASP A 397 -10.97 33.75 1.78
CA ASP A 397 -12.08 34.38 1.08
C ASP A 397 -12.32 33.74 -0.31
N TRP A 398 -12.64 32.43 -0.34
CA TRP A 398 -13.04 31.79 -1.59
C TRP A 398 -14.45 32.26 -1.97
N HIS A 399 -14.51 33.27 -2.80
CA HIS A 399 -15.77 33.72 -3.38
C HIS A 399 -16.15 32.75 -4.51
N ALA A 400 -16.98 31.74 -4.20
CA ALA A 400 -17.55 30.86 -5.20
C ALA A 400 -18.49 31.61 -6.13
N VAL A 401 -18.11 31.77 -7.39
CA VAL A 401 -18.88 32.45 -8.41
C VAL A 401 -19.31 31.49 -9.53
N LYS A 402 -18.67 30.31 -9.60
CA LYS A 402 -18.84 29.34 -10.68
C LYS A 402 -19.31 27.99 -10.17
N GLU A 403 -20.31 27.42 -10.83
CA GLU A 403 -20.69 26.01 -10.61
C GLU A 403 -20.13 25.14 -11.74
N ILE A 404 -19.75 23.91 -11.43
CA ILE A 404 -19.38 22.91 -12.43
C ILE A 404 -20.68 22.26 -12.92
N GLU A 405 -21.12 22.63 -14.10
CA GLU A 405 -22.31 22.08 -14.74
C GLU A 405 -21.91 20.91 -15.65
N SER A 406 -22.63 19.80 -15.54
CA SER A 406 -22.36 18.58 -16.30
C SER A 406 -22.42 18.74 -17.82
N THR A 407 -23.17 19.73 -18.30
CA THR A 407 -23.42 19.99 -19.74
C THR A 407 -22.55 21.08 -20.34
N LYS A 408 -21.72 21.74 -19.53
CA LYS A 408 -20.81 22.79 -19.95
C LYS A 408 -19.39 22.28 -20.16
N GLU A 409 -18.58 23.11 -20.79
CA GLU A 409 -17.15 22.90 -20.98
C GLU A 409 -16.48 22.50 -19.66
N HIS A 410 -15.60 21.52 -19.72
CA HIS A 410 -14.92 20.99 -18.56
C HIS A 410 -14.02 22.07 -17.91
N PRO A 411 -14.02 22.25 -16.58
CA PRO A 411 -13.23 23.30 -15.93
C PRO A 411 -11.72 23.22 -16.19
N MET A 412 -11.22 22.05 -16.58
CA MET A 412 -9.81 21.81 -16.93
C MET A 412 -9.55 21.78 -18.45
N GLU A 413 -10.51 22.20 -19.29
CA GLU A 413 -10.41 22.12 -20.75
C GLU A 413 -9.12 22.77 -21.27
N GLN A 414 -8.93 24.03 -20.96
CA GLN A 414 -7.74 24.76 -21.42
C GLN A 414 -6.45 24.13 -20.91
N PHE A 415 -6.38 23.80 -19.61
CA PHE A 415 -5.19 23.21 -19.00
C PHE A 415 -4.81 21.88 -19.67
N ILE A 416 -5.78 21.01 -19.91
CA ILE A 416 -5.54 19.70 -20.54
C ILE A 416 -5.09 19.86 -22.00
N ASN A 417 -5.72 20.76 -22.73
CA ASN A 417 -5.33 21.04 -24.12
C ASN A 417 -3.91 21.59 -24.21
N ASP A 418 -3.53 22.49 -23.30
CA ASP A 418 -2.19 23.10 -23.27
C ASP A 418 -1.07 22.08 -22.95
N ILE A 419 -1.33 21.11 -22.08
CA ILE A 419 -0.31 20.12 -21.72
C ILE A 419 -0.21 18.96 -22.74
N ILE A 420 -1.23 18.75 -23.58
CA ILE A 420 -1.22 17.71 -24.61
C ILE A 420 -0.59 18.22 -25.91
N SER A 421 -0.79 19.51 -26.23
CA SER A 421 -0.18 20.19 -27.38
C SER A 421 1.35 20.25 -27.26
#